data_bef42a7379b810e83755ec1a40f313b2
#
_entry.id   bef42a7379b810e83755ec1a40f313b2
#
_cell.length_a   1.000
_cell.length_b   1.000
_cell.length_c   1.000
_cell.angle_alpha   90.00
_cell.angle_beta   90.00
_cell.angle_gamma   90.00
#
_symmetry.space_group_name_H-M   'P 1'
#
loop_
_entity.id
_entity.type
_entity.pdbx_description
1 polymer ?
#
loop_
_entity_poly.entity_id
_entity_poly.type
_entity_poly.pdbx_seq_one_letter_code
_entity_poly.pdbx_strand_id
1 'polypeptide(L)'
;MAETLSSATPATISKEERNWAMLSHLSGLLAFATLIGGVLGPLVMWMIRKDDMNFAADQAKEALNFQITVFVAGLIAGVMCLILIGFALLAILVIIDLILMIVAAVKASEGVSYRYPFNLRLIS
;
A
#
# COMPACT_ATOMS: atom_id res chain seq x y z
N MET A 1 -5.60 8.36 -16.32
CA MET A 1 -5.03 8.57 -14.98
C MET A 1 -3.62 8.00 -14.85
N ALA A 2 -3.45 6.70 -15.07
CA ALA A 2 -2.13 6.07 -14.93
C ALA A 2 -1.08 6.64 -15.89
N GLU A 3 -1.45 6.94 -17.13
CA GLU A 3 -0.55 7.54 -18.10
C GLU A 3 -0.11 8.94 -17.67
N THR A 4 -1.04 9.75 -17.14
CA THR A 4 -0.75 11.08 -16.64
C THR A 4 0.23 11.01 -15.46
N LEU A 5 0.02 10.04 -14.56
CA LEU A 5 0.87 9.86 -13.38
C LEU A 5 2.26 9.35 -13.77
N SER A 6 2.36 8.47 -14.78
CA SER A 6 3.65 7.94 -15.20
C SER A 6 4.52 9.00 -15.88
N SER A 7 3.92 10.06 -16.44
CA SER A 7 4.65 11.16 -17.04
C SER A 7 5.04 12.25 -16.02
N ALA A 8 4.47 12.21 -14.80
CA ALA A 8 4.81 13.16 -13.76
C ALA A 8 6.23 12.90 -13.24
N THR A 9 6.99 13.97 -13.02
CA THR A 9 8.32 13.88 -12.43
C THR A 9 8.26 14.32 -10.96
N PRO A 10 9.22 13.91 -10.11
CA PRO A 10 9.26 14.36 -8.73
C PRO A 10 9.23 15.89 -8.59
N ALA A 11 9.83 16.62 -9.54
CA ALA A 11 9.86 18.08 -9.52
C ALA A 11 8.50 18.72 -9.72
N THR A 12 7.55 18.02 -10.38
CA THR A 12 6.20 18.56 -10.65
C THR A 12 5.18 18.20 -9.57
N ILE A 13 5.55 17.33 -8.63
CA ILE A 13 4.66 16.89 -7.56
C ILE A 13 5.08 17.62 -6.28
N SER A 14 4.13 18.31 -5.63
CA SER A 14 4.43 19.08 -4.42
C SER A 14 4.93 18.18 -3.30
N LYS A 15 5.72 18.77 -2.39
CA LYS A 15 6.23 18.07 -1.21
C LYS A 15 5.06 17.56 -0.35
N GLU A 16 4.03 18.37 -0.19
CA GLU A 16 2.84 17.99 0.58
C GLU A 16 2.18 16.75 -0.03
N GLU A 17 2.00 16.74 -1.35
CA GLU A 17 1.38 15.59 -2.02
C GLU A 17 2.26 14.34 -1.92
N ARG A 18 3.59 14.50 -2.04
CA ARG A 18 4.51 13.37 -1.84
C ARG A 18 4.42 12.82 -0.43
N ASN A 19 4.26 13.71 0.57
CA ASN A 19 4.09 13.29 1.96
C ASN A 19 2.79 12.51 2.16
N TRP A 20 1.68 12.98 1.57
CA TRP A 20 0.42 12.24 1.62
C TRP A 20 0.54 10.86 0.97
N ALA A 21 1.24 10.80 -0.18
CA ALA A 21 1.47 9.52 -0.86
C ALA A 21 2.31 8.56 0.00
N MET A 22 3.38 9.07 0.62
CA MET A 22 4.22 8.30 1.52
C MET A 22 3.41 7.77 2.70
N LEU A 23 2.62 8.64 3.35
CA LEU A 23 1.81 8.28 4.51
C LEU A 23 0.74 7.25 4.13
N SER A 24 0.23 7.30 2.89
CA SER A 24 -0.74 6.30 2.43
C SER A 24 -0.17 4.89 2.46
N HIS A 25 1.09 4.72 2.06
CA HIS A 25 1.74 3.42 2.14
C HIS A 25 2.05 3.05 3.59
N LEU A 26 2.56 4.01 4.38
CA LEU A 26 2.89 3.75 5.79
C LEU A 26 1.66 3.46 6.64
N SER A 27 0.48 3.97 6.25
CA SER A 27 -0.76 3.72 6.99
C SER A 27 -1.12 2.23 7.01
N GLY A 28 -0.55 1.43 6.09
CA GLY A 28 -0.67 -0.02 6.14
C GLY A 28 -0.09 -0.64 7.41
N LEU A 29 0.78 0.10 8.14
CA LEU A 29 1.29 -0.36 9.45
C LEU A 29 0.16 -0.58 10.46
N LEU A 30 -1.01 0.03 10.24
CA LEU A 30 -2.17 -0.19 11.11
C LEU A 30 -2.64 -1.65 11.10
N ALA A 31 -2.19 -2.45 10.11
CA ALA A 31 -2.47 -3.88 10.10
C ALA A 31 -1.89 -4.60 11.32
N PHE A 32 -0.84 -4.04 11.93
CA PHE A 32 -0.22 -4.63 13.11
C PHE A 32 -0.94 -4.24 14.41
N ALA A 33 -1.78 -3.20 14.37
CA ALA A 33 -2.64 -2.84 15.50
C ALA A 33 -3.95 -3.61 15.43
N THR A 34 -4.57 -3.66 14.25
CA THR A 34 -5.78 -4.45 14.00
C THR A 34 -5.69 -5.00 12.59
N LEU A 35 -6.16 -6.24 12.40
CA LEU A 35 -6.06 -6.91 11.11
C LEU A 35 -6.65 -6.07 9.97
N ILE A 36 -7.78 -5.42 10.21
CA ILE A 36 -8.45 -4.59 9.20
C ILE A 36 -7.88 -3.18 9.11
N GLY A 37 -7.09 -2.74 10.10
CA GLY A 37 -6.52 -1.39 10.12
C GLY A 37 -5.62 -1.11 8.93
N GLY A 38 -4.90 -2.14 8.44
CA GLY A 38 -4.05 -2.01 7.28
C GLY A 38 -4.80 -1.65 6.00
N VAL A 39 -6.05 -2.10 5.88
CA VAL A 39 -6.92 -1.76 4.76
C VAL A 39 -7.56 -0.39 4.98
N LEU A 40 -8.01 -0.12 6.21
CA LEU A 40 -8.68 1.15 6.52
C LEU A 40 -7.75 2.36 6.38
N GLY A 41 -6.47 2.21 6.73
CA GLY A 41 -5.53 3.32 6.64
C GLY A 41 -5.46 3.92 5.23
N PRO A 42 -5.01 3.16 4.23
CA PRO A 42 -4.95 3.68 2.85
C PRO A 42 -6.31 4.08 2.30
N LEU A 43 -7.39 3.38 2.69
CA LEU A 43 -8.74 3.73 2.25
C LEU A 43 -9.11 5.14 2.70
N VAL A 44 -8.88 5.47 3.96
CA VAL A 44 -9.17 6.81 4.49
C VAL A 44 -8.31 7.86 3.80
N MET A 45 -7.01 7.57 3.59
CA MET A 45 -6.12 8.48 2.91
C MET A 45 -6.59 8.76 1.48
N TRP A 46 -7.01 7.72 0.76
CA TRP A 46 -7.55 7.87 -0.59
C TRP A 46 -8.82 8.72 -0.59
N MET A 47 -9.75 8.44 0.33
CA MET A 47 -11.01 9.17 0.41
C MET A 47 -10.80 10.65 0.69
N ILE A 48 -9.79 11.00 1.49
CA ILE A 48 -9.49 12.39 1.83
C ILE A 48 -8.91 13.15 0.63
N ARG A 49 -8.06 12.50 -0.17
CA ARG A 49 -7.25 13.18 -1.19
C ARG A 49 -7.60 12.83 -2.64
N LYS A 50 -8.60 12.02 -2.88
CA LYS A 50 -8.93 11.56 -4.24
C LYS A 50 -9.35 12.69 -5.18
N ASP A 51 -9.85 13.80 -4.65
CA ASP A 51 -10.39 14.88 -5.46
C ASP A 51 -9.41 16.04 -5.68
N ASP A 52 -8.33 16.13 -4.90
CA ASP A 52 -7.43 17.29 -4.95
C ASP A 52 -5.94 16.94 -5.15
N MET A 53 -5.54 15.68 -4.98
CA MET A 53 -4.15 15.26 -5.11
C MET A 53 -4.06 13.96 -5.90
N ASN A 54 -3.92 14.08 -7.23
CA ASN A 54 -3.95 12.89 -8.11
C ASN A 54 -2.86 11.88 -7.80
N PHE A 55 -1.63 12.33 -7.58
CA PHE A 55 -0.52 11.42 -7.26
C PHE A 55 -0.75 10.73 -5.92
N ALA A 56 -1.10 11.51 -4.88
CA ALA A 56 -1.36 10.93 -3.55
C ALA A 56 -2.53 9.97 -3.58
N ALA A 57 -3.61 10.31 -4.32
CA ALA A 57 -4.76 9.43 -4.47
C ALA A 57 -4.40 8.13 -5.17
N ASP A 58 -3.58 8.19 -6.22
CA ASP A 58 -3.12 6.99 -6.93
C ASP A 58 -2.29 6.09 -6.02
N GLN A 59 -1.37 6.68 -5.26
CA GLN A 59 -0.53 5.90 -4.34
C GLN A 59 -1.34 5.33 -3.18
N ALA A 60 -2.33 6.06 -2.67
CA ALA A 60 -3.23 5.54 -1.64
C ALA A 60 -4.04 4.35 -2.16
N LYS A 61 -4.51 4.42 -3.41
CA LYS A 61 -5.21 3.31 -4.07
C LYS A 61 -4.29 2.11 -4.25
N GLU A 62 -3.05 2.33 -4.65
CA GLU A 62 -2.07 1.24 -4.78
C GLU A 62 -1.80 0.59 -3.42
N ALA A 63 -1.62 1.40 -2.38
CA ALA A 63 -1.42 0.89 -1.02
C ALA A 63 -2.64 0.12 -0.53
N LEU A 64 -3.84 0.63 -0.80
CA LEU A 64 -5.10 -0.03 -0.43
C LEU A 64 -5.20 -1.41 -1.09
N ASN A 65 -4.95 -1.48 -2.40
CA ASN A 65 -5.01 -2.73 -3.14
C ASN A 65 -3.99 -3.73 -2.60
N PHE A 66 -2.78 -3.25 -2.28
CA PHE A 66 -1.75 -4.11 -1.70
C PHE A 66 -2.19 -4.65 -0.33
N GLN A 67 -2.73 -3.81 0.53
CA GLN A 67 -3.16 -4.25 1.86
C GLN A 67 -4.35 -5.20 1.80
N ILE A 68 -5.24 -5.04 0.82
CA ILE A 68 -6.30 -6.03 0.57
C ILE A 68 -5.67 -7.35 0.15
N THR A 69 -4.68 -7.32 -0.72
CA THR A 69 -3.96 -8.53 -1.16
C THR A 69 -3.30 -9.22 0.03
N VAL A 70 -2.63 -8.46 0.89
CA VAL A 70 -1.98 -8.98 2.10
C VAL A 70 -3.02 -9.58 3.05
N PHE A 71 -4.16 -8.91 3.21
CA PHE A 71 -5.25 -9.40 4.08
C PHE A 71 -5.77 -10.76 3.59
N VAL A 72 -6.05 -10.88 2.30
CA VAL A 72 -6.54 -12.14 1.71
C VAL A 72 -5.49 -13.24 1.86
N ALA A 73 -4.22 -12.93 1.53
CA ALA A 73 -3.13 -13.89 1.66
C ALA A 73 -2.94 -14.30 3.13
N GLY A 74 -3.09 -13.35 4.05
CA GLY A 74 -3.00 -13.62 5.48
C GLY A 74 -4.09 -14.55 5.98
N LEU A 75 -5.32 -14.40 5.48
CA LEU A 75 -6.42 -15.33 5.83
C LEU A 75 -6.12 -16.73 5.35
N ILE A 76 -5.62 -16.87 4.13
CA ILE A 76 -5.27 -18.19 3.56
C ILE A 76 -4.14 -18.81 4.38
N ALA A 77 -3.08 -18.04 4.66
CA ALA A 77 -1.95 -18.53 5.46
C ALA A 77 -2.39 -18.88 6.89
N GLY A 78 -3.33 -18.12 7.47
CA GLY A 78 -3.88 -18.39 8.78
C GLY A 78 -4.57 -19.75 8.84
N VAL A 79 -5.36 -20.08 7.81
CA VAL A 79 -5.97 -21.42 7.70
C VAL A 79 -4.88 -22.48 7.59
N MET A 80 -3.82 -22.21 6.82
CA MET A 80 -2.71 -23.15 6.64
C MET A 80 -1.88 -23.35 7.92
N CYS A 81 -1.98 -22.43 8.89
CA CYS A 81 -1.33 -22.59 10.20
C CYS A 81 -1.80 -23.86 10.92
N LEU A 82 -3.02 -24.34 10.62
CA LEU A 82 -3.53 -25.57 11.19
C LEU A 82 -2.68 -26.80 10.81
N ILE A 83 -1.91 -26.70 9.73
CA ILE A 83 -1.00 -27.75 9.26
C ILE A 83 0.47 -27.32 9.34
N LEU A 84 0.78 -26.35 10.22
CA LEU A 84 2.10 -25.81 10.54
C LEU A 84 2.79 -25.03 9.43
N ILE A 85 2.54 -25.33 8.16
CA ILE A 85 3.15 -24.63 7.01
C ILE A 85 2.76 -23.15 7.02
N GLY A 86 1.53 -22.85 7.45
CA GLY A 86 1.02 -21.49 7.48
C GLY A 86 1.81 -20.54 8.36
N PHE A 87 2.38 -21.02 9.47
CA PHE A 87 3.20 -20.15 10.35
C PHE A 87 4.42 -19.60 9.62
N ALA A 88 5.12 -20.47 8.87
CA ALA A 88 6.27 -20.03 8.08
C ALA A 88 5.86 -19.06 6.98
N LEU A 89 4.74 -19.33 6.30
CA LEU A 89 4.22 -18.47 5.26
C LEU A 89 3.81 -17.10 5.81
N LEU A 90 3.20 -17.05 6.99
CA LEU A 90 2.85 -15.79 7.64
C LEU A 90 4.09 -14.97 7.97
N ALA A 91 5.13 -15.61 8.51
CA ALA A 91 6.37 -14.90 8.83
C ALA A 91 6.99 -14.28 7.57
N ILE A 92 7.05 -15.05 6.48
CA ILE A 92 7.57 -14.57 5.20
C ILE A 92 6.72 -13.42 4.68
N LEU A 93 5.39 -13.55 4.73
CA LEU A 93 4.46 -12.53 4.25
C LEU A 93 4.65 -11.21 5.01
N VAL A 94 4.77 -11.27 6.33
CA VAL A 94 4.98 -10.07 7.16
C VAL A 94 6.29 -9.36 6.78
N ILE A 95 7.36 -10.13 6.59
CA ILE A 95 8.66 -9.57 6.22
C ILE A 95 8.57 -8.88 4.86
N ILE A 96 7.97 -9.53 3.87
CA ILE A 96 7.81 -8.98 2.53
C ILE A 96 6.93 -7.72 2.57
N ASP A 97 5.82 -7.76 3.31
CA ASP A 97 4.92 -6.63 3.48
C ASP A 97 5.66 -5.40 4.03
N LEU A 98 6.43 -5.59 5.12
CA LEU A 98 7.18 -4.50 5.73
C LEU A 98 8.21 -3.92 4.77
N ILE A 99 8.98 -4.77 4.09
CA ILE A 99 10.02 -4.32 3.16
C ILE A 99 9.39 -3.53 2.01
N LEU A 100 8.37 -4.09 1.36
CA LEU A 100 7.75 -3.44 0.20
C LEU A 100 6.98 -2.17 0.59
N MET A 101 6.34 -2.16 1.76
CA MET A 101 5.66 -0.98 2.28
C MET A 101 6.65 0.18 2.50
N ILE A 102 7.80 -0.11 3.11
CA ILE A 102 8.83 0.90 3.34
C ILE A 102 9.41 1.40 2.01
N VAL A 103 9.71 0.49 1.08
CA VAL A 103 10.21 0.86 -0.25
C VAL A 103 9.20 1.76 -0.97
N ALA A 104 7.92 1.39 -0.93
CA ALA A 104 6.85 2.18 -1.55
C ALA A 104 6.75 3.56 -0.93
N ALA A 105 6.82 3.64 0.40
CA ALA A 105 6.74 4.91 1.12
C ALA A 105 7.89 5.84 0.75
N VAL A 106 9.12 5.30 0.69
CA VAL A 106 10.30 6.08 0.31
C VAL A 106 10.17 6.59 -1.12
N LYS A 107 9.79 5.72 -2.06
CA LYS A 107 9.61 6.10 -3.46
C LYS A 107 8.53 7.17 -3.62
N ALA A 108 7.40 7.01 -2.91
CA ALA A 108 6.31 7.99 -2.96
C ALA A 108 6.74 9.34 -2.39
N SER A 109 7.55 9.34 -1.33
CA SER A 109 8.07 10.60 -0.76
C SER A 109 9.01 11.32 -1.72
N GLU A 110 9.63 10.59 -2.66
CA GLU A 110 10.48 11.13 -3.71
C GLU A 110 9.70 11.56 -4.95
N GLY A 111 8.37 11.38 -4.95
CA GLY A 111 7.51 11.69 -6.09
C GLY A 111 7.50 10.62 -7.16
N VAL A 112 7.97 9.42 -6.87
CA VAL A 112 7.99 8.30 -7.80
C VAL A 112 6.72 7.47 -7.61
N SER A 113 6.00 7.19 -8.71
CA SER A 113 4.81 6.35 -8.68
C SER A 113 5.25 4.89 -8.56
N TYR A 114 5.18 4.37 -7.34
CA TYR A 114 5.59 3.01 -7.06
C TYR A 114 4.45 2.03 -7.34
N ARG A 115 4.79 0.88 -7.92
CA ARG A 115 3.86 -0.23 -8.11
C ARG A 115 4.43 -1.47 -7.44
N TYR A 116 3.65 -2.06 -6.52
CA TYR A 116 4.07 -3.30 -5.86
C TYR A 116 4.24 -4.41 -6.88
N PRO A 117 5.29 -5.26 -6.75
CA PRO A 117 5.58 -6.31 -7.74
C PRO A 117 4.48 -7.37 -7.82
N PHE A 118 3.71 -7.57 -6.75
CA PHE A 118 2.54 -8.44 -6.78
C PHE A 118 1.42 -7.72 -6.06
N ASN A 119 0.32 -7.52 -6.75
CA ASN A 119 -0.82 -6.77 -6.24
C ASN A 119 -2.03 -7.11 -7.11
N LEU A 120 -3.12 -7.51 -6.48
CA LEU A 120 -4.34 -7.88 -7.20
C LEU A 120 -5.04 -6.68 -7.84
N ARG A 121 -4.81 -5.48 -7.31
CA ARG A 121 -5.42 -4.23 -7.79
C ARG A 121 -6.91 -4.33 -8.03
N LEU A 122 -7.61 -4.85 -7.00
CA LEU A 122 -9.06 -5.02 -7.06
C LEU A 122 -9.81 -3.70 -7.18
N ILE A 123 -9.17 -2.61 -6.76
CA ILE A 123 -9.70 -1.25 -6.84
C ILE A 123 -8.97 -0.52 -7.96
N SER A 124 -9.67 -0.22 -9.04
CA SER A 124 -9.10 0.44 -10.22
C SER A 124 -9.56 1.89 -10.39
#